data_10ce6c731b77146513991c915ee43572
#
_entry.id   10ce6c731b77146513991c915ee43572
#
_cell.length_a   1.000
_cell.length_b   1.000
_cell.length_c   1.000
_cell.angle_alpha   90.00
_cell.angle_beta   90.00
_cell.angle_gamma   90.00
#
_symmetry.space_group_name_H-M   'P 1'
#
loop_
_entity.id
_entity.type
_entity.pdbx_description
1 polymer ?
#
loop_
_entity_poly.entity_id
_entity_poly.type
_entity_poly.pdbx_seq_one_letter_code
_entity_poly.pdbx_strand_id
1 'polypeptide(L)'
;MAEHLGINNRAVHLRRRWIEKEYNMTLNAKDHRGDLYNKNRPKSFSPLKQVELGILDGTVIVFSDAHFIPGQRTTAFKGLLWAIQEFKPKAIICNGDAFDGASISRHDVTEQPATTVIQELKACQGALNEIEEIAKSVRHNVKLLWTWGNHDVRFGNRLAQHAPQFKEVLGFKLTDHFLDWEFCWAVWPTEDVIVKHRYKGGVHATHNNTVNAGVSIVTGHLHSLKVTPFNDYNGIRYGVDTGTLAETDGPQFTYAEINPSNHRSGFAVLNLFNGQLLWPELVHKFEENQIQFRGEVIDVGAF
;
A
#
# COMPACT_ATOMS: atom_id res chain seq x y z
N MET A 1 -28.33 -18.38 -9.61
CA MET A 1 -29.06 -18.70 -8.36
C MET A 1 -30.26 -17.77 -8.16
N ALA A 2 -30.15 -16.45 -8.28
CA ALA A 2 -31.25 -15.52 -8.13
C ALA A 2 -32.38 -15.78 -9.16
N GLU A 3 -32.03 -15.94 -10.42
CA GLU A 3 -32.96 -16.29 -11.53
C GLU A 3 -33.70 -17.62 -11.29
N HIS A 4 -32.98 -18.63 -10.74
CA HIS A 4 -33.56 -19.96 -10.46
C HIS A 4 -34.55 -19.94 -9.28
N LEU A 5 -34.41 -18.96 -8.38
CA LEU A 5 -35.26 -18.83 -7.19
C LEU A 5 -36.32 -17.74 -7.32
N GLY A 6 -36.39 -17.04 -8.47
CA GLY A 6 -37.33 -15.93 -8.69
C GLY A 6 -37.12 -14.76 -7.70
N ILE A 7 -35.94 -14.59 -7.15
CA ILE A 7 -35.63 -13.50 -6.22
C ILE A 7 -34.53 -12.60 -6.78
N ASN A 8 -34.58 -11.33 -6.44
CA ASN A 8 -33.58 -10.39 -6.94
C ASN A 8 -32.20 -10.58 -6.23
N ASN A 9 -31.13 -10.16 -6.88
CA ASN A 9 -29.77 -10.29 -6.38
C ASN A 9 -29.58 -9.68 -4.99
N ARG A 10 -30.24 -8.56 -4.68
CA ARG A 10 -30.18 -7.90 -3.37
C ARG A 10 -30.71 -8.81 -2.25
N ALA A 11 -31.80 -9.54 -2.52
CA ALA A 11 -32.36 -10.49 -1.54
C ALA A 11 -31.41 -11.68 -1.29
N VAL A 12 -30.72 -12.16 -2.33
CA VAL A 12 -29.69 -13.20 -2.19
C VAL A 12 -28.54 -12.72 -1.30
N HIS A 13 -28.03 -11.51 -1.53
CA HIS A 13 -26.95 -10.94 -0.73
C HIS A 13 -27.35 -10.70 0.73
N LEU A 14 -28.55 -10.23 0.99
CA LEU A 14 -29.05 -10.03 2.34
C LEU A 14 -29.18 -11.36 3.12
N ARG A 15 -29.73 -12.40 2.48
CA ARG A 15 -29.82 -13.74 3.07
C ARG A 15 -28.45 -14.35 3.32
N ARG A 16 -27.51 -14.18 2.40
CA ARG A 16 -26.13 -14.63 2.58
C ARG A 16 -25.50 -14.00 3.80
N ARG A 17 -25.53 -12.66 3.93
CA ARG A 17 -24.99 -11.93 5.07
C ARG A 17 -25.62 -12.37 6.40
N TRP A 18 -26.93 -12.63 6.38
CA TRP A 18 -27.63 -13.12 7.56
C TRP A 18 -27.12 -14.51 7.97
N ILE A 19 -26.99 -15.44 7.03
CA ILE A 19 -26.47 -16.79 7.29
C ILE A 19 -25.02 -16.73 7.77
N GLU A 20 -24.17 -15.96 7.13
CA GLU A 20 -22.75 -15.79 7.50
C GLU A 20 -22.63 -15.26 8.94
N LYS A 21 -23.48 -14.34 9.32
CA LYS A 21 -23.51 -13.78 10.68
C LYS A 21 -24.07 -14.77 11.72
N GLU A 22 -25.18 -15.41 11.41
CA GLU A 22 -25.90 -16.31 12.33
C GLU A 22 -25.08 -17.56 12.65
N TYR A 23 -24.43 -18.12 11.64
CA TYR A 23 -23.67 -19.37 11.78
C TYR A 23 -22.15 -19.16 11.89
N ASN A 24 -21.69 -17.90 11.98
CA ASN A 24 -20.27 -17.54 12.04
C ASN A 24 -19.41 -18.24 10.96
N MET A 25 -19.92 -18.31 9.75
CA MET A 25 -19.31 -18.99 8.61
C MET A 25 -19.24 -18.06 7.39
N THR A 26 -18.26 -18.26 6.53
CA THR A 26 -18.17 -17.55 5.25
C THR A 26 -18.75 -18.44 4.16
N LEU A 27 -19.83 -18.00 3.52
CA LEU A 27 -20.37 -18.66 2.34
C LEU A 27 -19.57 -18.22 1.11
N ASN A 28 -18.65 -19.05 0.66
CA ASN A 28 -18.01 -18.87 -0.65
C ASN A 28 -19.06 -19.10 -1.74
N ALA A 29 -19.65 -18.00 -2.23
CA ALA A 29 -20.39 -18.09 -3.49
C ALA A 29 -19.39 -18.54 -4.56
N LYS A 30 -19.62 -19.70 -5.17
CA LYS A 30 -18.99 -20.01 -6.46
C LYS A 30 -19.47 -18.95 -7.42
N ASP A 31 -18.72 -17.88 -7.56
CA ASP A 31 -18.88 -16.96 -8.69
C ASP A 31 -18.37 -17.71 -9.90
N HIS A 32 -19.31 -18.15 -10.77
CA HIS A 32 -18.94 -18.82 -12.02
C HIS A 32 -18.07 -17.94 -12.92
N ARG A 33 -18.07 -16.63 -12.70
CA ARG A 33 -17.15 -15.70 -13.36
C ARG A 33 -15.73 -15.85 -12.80
N GLY A 34 -15.58 -16.04 -11.47
CA GLY A 34 -14.31 -16.33 -10.82
C GLY A 34 -13.72 -17.67 -11.26
N ASP A 35 -14.55 -18.70 -11.43
CA ASP A 35 -14.09 -20.01 -11.88
C ASP A 35 -13.55 -19.99 -13.34
N LEU A 36 -14.13 -19.18 -14.22
CA LEU A 36 -13.63 -18.99 -15.59
C LEU A 36 -12.35 -18.14 -15.62
N TYR A 37 -12.28 -17.10 -14.78
CA TYR A 37 -11.09 -16.26 -14.67
C TYR A 37 -9.95 -16.98 -13.96
N ASN A 38 -10.22 -17.69 -12.87
CA ASN A 38 -9.22 -18.44 -12.11
C ASN A 38 -8.67 -19.67 -12.87
N LYS A 39 -9.46 -20.28 -13.75
CA LYS A 39 -8.97 -21.40 -14.59
C LYS A 39 -7.92 -20.97 -15.61
N ASN A 40 -7.93 -19.72 -16.02
CA ASN A 40 -7.01 -19.17 -17.01
C ASN A 40 -5.93 -18.25 -16.40
N ARG A 41 -5.99 -17.98 -15.09
CA ARG A 41 -4.93 -17.23 -14.42
C ARG A 41 -3.69 -18.14 -14.35
N PRO A 42 -2.60 -17.79 -15.01
CA PRO A 42 -1.36 -18.56 -14.83
C PRO A 42 -1.02 -18.51 -13.35
N LYS A 43 -0.93 -19.68 -12.70
CA LYS A 43 -0.43 -19.75 -11.34
C LYS A 43 0.91 -19.02 -11.33
N SER A 44 1.04 -18.01 -10.48
CA SER A 44 2.29 -17.30 -10.33
C SER A 44 3.38 -18.32 -9.98
N PHE A 45 4.31 -18.55 -10.87
CA PHE A 45 5.49 -19.38 -10.61
C PHE A 45 6.52 -18.66 -9.74
N SER A 46 6.18 -17.45 -9.28
CA SER A 46 7.07 -16.70 -8.41
C SER A 46 7.14 -17.37 -7.03
N PRO A 47 8.36 -17.72 -6.54
CA PRO A 47 8.54 -18.19 -5.18
C PRO A 47 8.33 -17.07 -4.14
N LEU A 48 8.06 -15.84 -4.60
CA LEU A 48 7.91 -14.67 -3.77
C LEU A 48 6.51 -14.66 -3.14
N LYS A 49 6.46 -14.45 -1.83
CA LYS A 49 5.22 -14.43 -1.05
C LYS A 49 4.26 -13.36 -1.57
N GLN A 50 3.02 -13.75 -1.82
CA GLN A 50 1.91 -12.88 -2.12
C GLN A 50 0.79 -13.14 -1.09
N VAL A 51 0.00 -12.11 -0.77
CA VAL A 51 -1.10 -12.20 0.20
C VAL A 51 -2.41 -11.83 -0.49
N GLU A 52 -3.41 -12.69 -0.39
CA GLU A 52 -4.77 -12.47 -0.89
C GLU A 52 -5.69 -12.14 0.30
N LEU A 53 -6.43 -11.03 0.21
CA LEU A 53 -7.29 -10.58 1.31
C LEU A 53 -8.76 -10.93 1.12
N GLY A 54 -9.23 -11.06 -0.12
CA GLY A 54 -10.61 -11.39 -0.44
C GLY A 54 -11.62 -10.36 0.07
N ILE A 55 -11.27 -9.08 0.08
CA ILE A 55 -12.13 -8.02 0.60
C ILE A 55 -13.24 -7.74 -0.43
N LEU A 56 -14.48 -7.97 -0.05
CA LEU A 56 -15.63 -7.68 -0.91
C LEU A 56 -16.10 -6.22 -0.77
N ASP A 57 -16.21 -5.73 0.45
CA ASP A 57 -16.71 -4.39 0.75
C ASP A 57 -15.82 -3.71 1.78
N GLY A 58 -15.61 -2.40 1.63
CA GLY A 58 -14.90 -1.56 2.60
C GLY A 58 -13.65 -0.90 2.03
N THR A 59 -12.90 -0.26 2.91
CA THR A 59 -11.77 0.59 2.54
C THR A 59 -10.44 -0.11 2.79
N VAL A 60 -9.51 0.06 1.88
CA VAL A 60 -8.09 -0.26 2.00
C VAL A 60 -7.30 1.03 1.80
N ILE A 61 -6.40 1.35 2.72
CA ILE A 61 -5.49 2.49 2.56
C ILE A 61 -4.14 1.96 2.11
N VAL A 62 -3.55 2.60 1.10
CA VAL A 62 -2.23 2.24 0.55
C VAL A 62 -1.35 3.47 0.54
N PHE A 63 -0.25 3.41 1.27
CA PHE A 63 0.80 4.42 1.25
C PHE A 63 2.14 3.79 0.90
N SER A 64 3.10 4.58 0.43
CA SER A 64 4.44 4.12 0.09
C SER A 64 5.48 5.21 0.26
N ASP A 65 6.73 4.83 0.09
CA ASP A 65 7.85 5.77 -0.06
C ASP A 65 7.90 6.79 1.08
N ALA A 66 7.70 6.30 2.30
CA ALA A 66 7.69 7.15 3.49
C ALA A 66 9.08 7.60 3.89
N HIS A 67 10.10 6.77 3.61
CA HIS A 67 11.49 7.08 3.91
C HIS A 67 11.66 7.72 5.29
N PHE A 68 11.10 7.07 6.31
CA PHE A 68 11.05 7.64 7.66
C PHE A 68 12.44 7.95 8.21
N ILE A 69 12.65 9.20 8.58
CA ILE A 69 13.87 9.70 9.19
C ILE A 69 13.58 10.34 10.55
N PRO A 70 14.58 10.39 11.45
CA PRO A 70 14.42 10.99 12.78
C PRO A 70 13.93 12.44 12.73
N GLY A 71 12.96 12.75 13.59
CA GLY A 71 12.50 14.12 13.80
C GLY A 71 11.59 14.69 12.72
N GLN A 72 11.25 13.92 11.69
CA GLN A 72 10.35 14.35 10.64
C GLN A 72 8.95 13.74 10.83
N ARG A 73 7.93 14.60 10.87
CA ARG A 73 6.52 14.25 10.91
C ARG A 73 5.80 14.98 9.80
N THR A 74 5.68 14.33 8.65
CA THR A 74 5.20 14.96 7.43
C THR A 74 3.68 15.21 7.45
N THR A 75 3.22 16.18 6.67
CA THR A 75 1.78 16.46 6.54
C THR A 75 1.01 15.27 5.97
N ALA A 76 1.59 14.55 5.00
CA ALA A 76 0.94 13.36 4.46
C ALA A 76 0.84 12.22 5.48
N PHE A 77 1.82 12.08 6.38
CA PHE A 77 1.75 11.12 7.49
C PHE A 77 0.61 11.47 8.46
N LYS A 78 0.48 12.75 8.86
CA LYS A 78 -0.66 13.21 9.67
C LYS A 78 -1.99 12.96 8.98
N GLY A 79 -2.06 13.23 7.67
CA GLY A 79 -3.22 12.91 6.84
C GLY A 79 -3.56 11.42 6.80
N LEU A 80 -2.54 10.55 6.81
CA LEU A 80 -2.73 9.11 6.87
C LEU A 80 -3.38 8.69 8.20
N LEU A 81 -2.92 9.23 9.33
CA LEU A 81 -3.50 8.95 10.64
C LEU A 81 -4.96 9.41 10.72
N TRP A 82 -5.25 10.62 10.22
CA TRP A 82 -6.61 11.13 10.06
C TRP A 82 -7.47 10.17 9.23
N ALA A 83 -7.00 9.75 8.06
CA ALA A 83 -7.74 8.86 7.16
C ALA A 83 -8.02 7.48 7.78
N ILE A 84 -7.10 6.96 8.60
CA ILE A 84 -7.29 5.71 9.33
C ILE A 84 -8.44 5.84 10.33
N GLN A 85 -8.50 6.95 11.07
CA GLN A 85 -9.59 7.20 12.02
C GLN A 85 -10.94 7.39 11.31
N GLU A 86 -10.95 8.15 10.22
CA GLU A 86 -12.16 8.48 9.46
C GLU A 86 -12.74 7.24 8.75
N PHE A 87 -11.91 6.50 8.01
CA PHE A 87 -12.38 5.43 7.13
C PHE A 87 -12.38 4.04 7.77
N LYS A 88 -11.70 3.86 8.92
CA LYS A 88 -11.62 2.58 9.65
C LYS A 88 -11.32 1.41 8.71
N PRO A 89 -10.20 1.43 7.99
CA PRO A 89 -9.92 0.53 6.88
C PRO A 89 -9.87 -0.94 7.32
N LYS A 90 -10.19 -1.84 6.40
CA LYS A 90 -10.03 -3.29 6.60
C LYS A 90 -8.58 -3.74 6.49
N ALA A 91 -7.81 -3.03 5.68
CA ALA A 91 -6.37 -3.25 5.53
C ALA A 91 -5.65 -1.92 5.33
N ILE A 92 -4.44 -1.85 5.84
CA ILE A 92 -3.47 -0.79 5.59
C ILE A 92 -2.26 -1.47 4.95
N ILE A 93 -1.85 -0.97 3.79
CA ILE A 93 -0.74 -1.51 3.03
C ILE A 93 0.36 -0.46 2.95
N CYS A 94 1.47 -0.70 3.64
CA CYS A 94 2.72 -0.03 3.40
C CYS A 94 3.30 -0.60 2.09
N ASN A 95 3.17 0.14 1.00
CA ASN A 95 3.56 -0.35 -0.31
C ASN A 95 5.04 -0.07 -0.62
N GLY A 96 5.92 -0.42 0.32
CA GLY A 96 7.36 -0.37 0.20
C GLY A 96 8.00 0.98 0.51
N ASP A 97 9.31 0.92 0.70
CA ASP A 97 10.19 2.05 0.96
C ASP A 97 9.75 2.90 2.18
N ALA A 98 9.34 2.23 3.26
CA ALA A 98 9.15 2.88 4.55
C ALA A 98 10.49 3.09 5.28
N PHE A 99 11.39 2.10 5.23
CA PHE A 99 12.76 2.20 5.69
C PHE A 99 13.63 2.79 4.57
N ASP A 100 14.38 3.84 4.84
CA ASP A 100 15.19 4.49 3.79
C ASP A 100 16.50 3.73 3.51
N GLY A 101 17.24 3.37 4.55
CA GLY A 101 18.54 2.68 4.40
C GLY A 101 19.57 3.53 3.67
N ALA A 102 19.59 4.85 3.88
CA ALA A 102 20.53 5.76 3.23
C ALA A 102 21.97 5.40 3.57
N SER A 103 22.27 5.14 4.84
CA SER A 103 23.62 4.80 5.31
C SER A 103 24.18 3.47 4.80
N ILE A 104 23.31 2.59 4.31
CA ILE A 104 23.67 1.28 3.73
C ILE A 104 23.42 1.23 2.22
N SER A 105 23.11 2.37 1.61
CA SER A 105 23.00 2.52 0.16
C SER A 105 24.34 2.23 -0.51
N ARG A 106 24.30 1.84 -1.78
CA ARG A 106 25.47 1.75 -2.65
C ARG A 106 25.70 3.03 -3.48
N HIS A 107 24.80 4.00 -3.35
CA HIS A 107 25.00 5.33 -3.93
C HIS A 107 25.85 6.17 -3.00
N ASP A 108 26.61 7.10 -3.55
CA ASP A 108 27.45 7.99 -2.79
C ASP A 108 26.64 8.75 -1.75
N VAL A 109 27.18 8.82 -0.53
CA VAL A 109 26.59 9.59 0.55
C VAL A 109 26.84 11.06 0.25
N THR A 110 25.78 11.84 0.10
CA THR A 110 25.88 13.30 0.00
C THR A 110 26.43 13.88 1.32
N GLU A 111 26.99 15.09 1.30
CA GLU A 111 27.60 15.76 2.47
C GLU A 111 26.67 15.96 3.69
N GLN A 112 25.41 15.56 3.61
CA GLN A 112 24.48 15.61 4.74
C GLN A 112 24.84 14.59 5.82
N PRO A 113 24.65 14.91 7.12
CA PRO A 113 24.94 13.98 8.21
C PRO A 113 24.09 12.71 7.99
N ALA A 114 24.78 11.64 7.64
CA ALA A 114 24.12 10.36 7.41
C ALA A 114 23.48 9.89 8.72
N THR A 115 22.18 9.67 8.70
CA THR A 115 21.49 8.94 9.78
C THR A 115 22.10 7.54 9.88
N THR A 116 22.23 7.03 11.09
CA THR A 116 22.64 5.63 11.27
C THR A 116 21.47 4.69 11.04
N VAL A 117 21.74 3.44 10.65
CA VAL A 117 20.70 2.40 10.47
C VAL A 117 19.77 2.31 11.69
N ILE A 118 20.32 2.38 12.89
CA ILE A 118 19.51 2.30 14.12
C ILE A 118 18.60 3.52 14.33
N GLN A 119 19.04 4.70 13.89
CA GLN A 119 18.20 5.91 13.96
C GLN A 119 17.04 5.81 12.95
N GLU A 120 17.31 5.38 11.72
CA GLU A 120 16.28 5.15 10.70
C GLU A 120 15.29 4.04 11.13
N LEU A 121 15.80 2.92 11.68
CA LEU A 121 14.95 1.86 12.23
C LEU A 121 14.01 2.38 13.32
N LYS A 122 14.53 3.16 14.27
CA LYS A 122 13.73 3.73 15.36
C LYS A 122 12.68 4.71 14.85
N ALA A 123 13.03 5.54 13.87
CA ALA A 123 12.06 6.45 13.24
C ALA A 123 10.94 5.69 12.54
N CYS A 124 11.30 4.69 11.76
CA CYS A 124 10.35 3.81 11.07
C CYS A 124 9.46 3.03 12.06
N GLN A 125 10.05 2.46 13.13
CA GLN A 125 9.30 1.79 14.19
C GLN A 125 8.31 2.73 14.89
N GLY A 126 8.75 3.94 15.25
CA GLY A 126 7.88 4.93 15.90
C GLY A 126 6.65 5.26 15.04
N ALA A 127 6.87 5.55 13.76
CA ALA A 127 5.78 5.88 12.83
C ALA A 127 4.83 4.69 12.57
N LEU A 128 5.36 3.49 12.34
CA LEU A 128 4.54 2.32 12.06
C LEU A 128 3.79 1.81 13.30
N ASN A 129 4.37 1.93 14.50
CA ASN A 129 3.66 1.64 15.75
C ASN A 129 2.48 2.60 15.96
N GLU A 130 2.65 3.89 15.67
CA GLU A 130 1.54 4.86 15.75
C GLU A 130 0.41 4.54 14.76
N ILE A 131 0.74 4.18 13.52
CA ILE A 131 -0.25 3.70 12.54
C ILE A 131 -0.99 2.47 13.10
N GLU A 132 -0.28 1.51 13.66
CA GLU A 132 -0.83 0.29 14.22
C GLU A 132 -1.77 0.57 15.40
N GLU A 133 -1.35 1.39 16.35
CA GLU A 133 -2.14 1.77 17.53
C GLU A 133 -3.47 2.41 17.12
N ILE A 134 -3.42 3.41 16.23
CA ILE A 134 -4.61 4.07 15.72
C ILE A 134 -5.48 3.09 14.93
N ALA A 135 -4.90 2.29 14.04
CA ALA A 135 -5.63 1.35 13.24
C ALA A 135 -6.35 0.29 14.08
N LYS A 136 -5.67 -0.29 15.07
CA LYS A 136 -6.26 -1.27 16.00
C LYS A 136 -7.31 -0.65 16.92
N SER A 137 -7.18 0.63 17.29
CA SER A 137 -8.18 1.33 18.10
C SER A 137 -9.52 1.50 17.37
N VAL A 138 -9.49 1.74 16.05
CA VAL A 138 -10.71 1.92 15.25
C VAL A 138 -11.22 0.63 14.63
N ARG A 139 -10.32 -0.36 14.42
CA ARG A 139 -10.66 -1.69 13.89
C ARG A 139 -9.69 -2.74 14.41
N HIS A 140 -10.09 -3.48 15.41
CA HIS A 140 -9.27 -4.50 16.08
C HIS A 140 -8.66 -5.55 15.11
N ASN A 141 -9.40 -5.95 14.07
CA ASN A 141 -8.95 -6.97 13.10
C ASN A 141 -8.44 -6.38 11.78
N VAL A 142 -7.93 -5.16 11.81
CA VAL A 142 -7.28 -4.54 10.65
C VAL A 142 -6.07 -5.39 10.20
N LYS A 143 -5.89 -5.52 8.89
CA LYS A 143 -4.71 -6.19 8.32
C LYS A 143 -3.63 -5.16 8.04
N LEU A 144 -2.43 -5.40 8.57
CA LEU A 144 -1.24 -4.57 8.36
C LEU A 144 -0.27 -5.34 7.46
N LEU A 145 -0.04 -4.84 6.26
CA LEU A 145 0.79 -5.49 5.25
C LEU A 145 1.88 -4.55 4.77
N TRP A 146 3.05 -5.13 4.48
CA TRP A 146 4.17 -4.38 3.93
C TRP A 146 4.71 -5.09 2.70
N THR A 147 4.58 -4.46 1.53
CA THR A 147 5.22 -4.98 0.32
C THR A 147 6.66 -4.51 0.25
N TRP A 148 7.57 -5.41 -0.15
CA TRP A 148 8.99 -5.07 -0.26
C TRP A 148 9.25 -3.97 -1.28
N GLY A 149 9.84 -2.87 -0.82
CA GLY A 149 10.43 -1.83 -1.65
C GLY A 149 11.92 -2.06 -1.92
N ASN A 150 12.50 -1.25 -2.80
CA ASN A 150 13.92 -1.39 -3.11
C ASN A 150 14.84 -0.83 -2.01
N HIS A 151 14.35 0.10 -1.19
CA HIS A 151 15.07 0.57 0.00
C HIS A 151 14.98 -0.44 1.14
N ASP A 152 13.81 -1.01 1.39
CA ASP A 152 13.62 -2.00 2.45
C ASP A 152 14.54 -3.21 2.31
N VAL A 153 14.73 -3.69 1.08
CA VAL A 153 15.63 -4.84 0.83
C VAL A 153 17.12 -4.53 0.99
N ARG A 154 17.50 -3.24 1.06
CA ARG A 154 18.90 -2.85 1.30
C ARG A 154 19.44 -3.45 2.59
N PHE A 155 18.60 -3.48 3.64
CA PHE A 155 18.97 -4.02 4.95
C PHE A 155 19.50 -5.46 4.85
N GLY A 156 18.69 -6.36 4.27
CA GLY A 156 19.10 -7.76 4.10
C GLY A 156 20.21 -7.95 3.05
N ASN A 157 20.17 -7.22 1.94
CA ASN A 157 21.15 -7.34 0.87
C ASN A 157 22.55 -6.88 1.32
N ARG A 158 22.63 -5.78 2.07
CA ARG A 158 23.91 -5.29 2.60
C ARG A 158 24.55 -6.32 3.51
N LEU A 159 23.77 -6.91 4.39
CA LEU A 159 24.21 -7.95 5.30
C LEU A 159 24.67 -9.20 4.53
N ALA A 160 23.86 -9.66 3.58
CA ALA A 160 24.18 -10.85 2.78
C ALA A 160 25.48 -10.70 1.96
N GLN A 161 25.79 -9.48 1.52
CA GLN A 161 27.00 -9.19 0.75
C GLN A 161 28.27 -9.07 1.61
N HIS A 162 28.16 -8.48 2.79
CA HIS A 162 29.35 -8.10 3.60
C HIS A 162 29.53 -8.91 4.88
N ALA A 163 28.45 -9.54 5.36
CA ALA A 163 28.49 -10.32 6.61
C ALA A 163 27.53 -11.52 6.56
N PRO A 164 27.65 -12.42 5.55
CA PRO A 164 26.72 -13.53 5.33
C PRO A 164 26.64 -14.51 6.51
N GLN A 165 27.68 -14.57 7.36
CA GLN A 165 27.71 -15.38 8.57
C GLN A 165 26.66 -14.98 9.62
N PHE A 166 26.10 -13.76 9.54
CA PHE A 166 25.05 -13.28 10.46
C PHE A 166 23.62 -13.45 9.92
N LYS A 167 23.45 -14.09 8.77
CA LYS A 167 22.16 -14.19 8.07
C LYS A 167 21.00 -14.70 8.95
N GLU A 168 21.24 -15.64 9.84
CA GLU A 168 20.23 -16.26 10.68
C GLU A 168 20.18 -15.70 12.11
N VAL A 169 20.98 -14.67 12.41
CA VAL A 169 20.97 -14.02 13.72
C VAL A 169 19.73 -13.14 13.84
N LEU A 170 19.03 -13.25 14.98
CA LEU A 170 17.86 -12.41 15.29
C LEU A 170 18.21 -10.93 15.26
N GLY A 171 17.34 -10.12 14.71
CA GLY A 171 17.51 -8.67 14.54
C GLY A 171 18.28 -8.28 13.27
N PHE A 172 18.74 -9.24 12.48
CA PHE A 172 19.43 -8.98 11.21
C PHE A 172 18.51 -9.09 9.97
N LYS A 173 17.23 -9.28 10.19
CA LYS A 173 16.20 -9.17 9.14
C LYS A 173 15.33 -7.96 9.47
N LEU A 174 14.98 -7.16 8.47
CA LEU A 174 14.08 -6.02 8.68
C LEU A 174 12.75 -6.48 9.31
N THR A 175 12.26 -7.65 8.93
CA THR A 175 11.05 -8.26 9.47
C THR A 175 11.08 -8.51 10.98
N ASP A 176 12.27 -8.68 11.57
CA ASP A 176 12.42 -8.95 13.01
C ASP A 176 12.06 -7.71 13.86
N HIS A 177 12.04 -6.54 13.23
CA HIS A 177 11.78 -5.25 13.86
C HIS A 177 10.33 -4.77 13.75
N PHE A 178 9.47 -5.47 12.98
CA PHE A 178 8.09 -5.07 12.67
C PHE A 178 7.14 -6.27 12.69
N LEU A 179 6.96 -6.87 13.85
CA LEU A 179 6.29 -8.17 14.02
C LEU A 179 4.79 -8.14 13.70
N ASP A 180 4.13 -7.00 13.83
CA ASP A 180 2.70 -6.84 13.53
C ASP A 180 2.41 -6.61 12.05
N TRP A 181 3.46 -6.38 11.24
CA TRP A 181 3.35 -6.17 9.81
C TRP A 181 3.68 -7.45 9.03
N GLU A 182 2.75 -7.90 8.20
CA GLU A 182 2.96 -9.05 7.34
C GLU A 182 3.70 -8.65 6.05
N PHE A 183 4.97 -9.07 5.92
CA PHE A 183 5.79 -8.78 4.75
C PHE A 183 5.48 -9.72 3.58
N CYS A 184 5.39 -9.14 2.37
CA CYS A 184 5.15 -9.85 1.12
C CYS A 184 5.71 -9.07 -0.09
N TRP A 185 5.59 -9.62 -1.28
CA TRP A 185 5.98 -8.93 -2.53
C TRP A 185 4.80 -8.32 -3.27
N ALA A 186 3.61 -8.80 -2.99
CA ALA A 186 2.38 -8.24 -3.52
C ALA A 186 1.20 -8.57 -2.60
N VAL A 187 0.21 -7.69 -2.58
CA VAL A 187 -1.07 -7.89 -1.92
C VAL A 187 -2.17 -7.85 -2.97
N TRP A 188 -3.12 -8.75 -2.85
CA TRP A 188 -4.34 -8.79 -3.64
C TRP A 188 -5.53 -8.46 -2.74
N PRO A 189 -5.95 -7.19 -2.65
CA PRO A 189 -7.15 -6.83 -1.89
C PRO A 189 -8.39 -7.57 -2.39
N THR A 190 -8.51 -7.71 -3.71
CA THR A 190 -9.48 -8.54 -4.43
C THR A 190 -8.78 -9.27 -5.57
N GLU A 191 -9.52 -10.12 -6.30
CA GLU A 191 -8.98 -10.85 -7.46
C GLU A 191 -8.54 -9.93 -8.61
N ASP A 192 -9.10 -8.72 -8.71
CA ASP A 192 -8.88 -7.77 -9.80
C ASP A 192 -8.01 -6.57 -9.42
N VAL A 193 -7.42 -6.58 -8.23
CA VAL A 193 -6.55 -5.50 -7.75
C VAL A 193 -5.27 -6.07 -7.17
N ILE A 194 -4.13 -5.64 -7.70
CA ILE A 194 -2.81 -5.96 -7.15
C ILE A 194 -2.13 -4.70 -6.61
N VAL A 195 -1.56 -4.79 -5.42
CA VAL A 195 -0.69 -3.79 -4.81
C VAL A 195 0.72 -4.34 -4.74
N LYS A 196 1.68 -3.63 -5.30
CA LYS A 196 3.11 -3.96 -5.25
C LYS A 196 3.94 -2.70 -5.39
N HIS A 197 5.12 -2.66 -4.77
CA HIS A 197 5.90 -1.43 -4.73
C HIS A 197 6.25 -0.91 -6.13
N ARG A 198 6.85 -1.71 -6.98
CA ARG A 198 7.28 -1.27 -8.32
C ARG A 198 6.94 -2.26 -9.42
N TYR A 199 6.76 -1.74 -10.62
CA TYR A 199 6.64 -2.55 -11.83
C TYR A 199 7.45 -1.90 -12.95
N LYS A 200 6.85 -1.07 -13.82
CA LYS A 200 7.56 -0.32 -14.85
C LYS A 200 7.67 1.15 -14.45
N GLY A 201 8.76 1.79 -14.84
CA GLY A 201 9.00 3.21 -14.61
C GLY A 201 8.53 4.10 -15.76
N GLY A 202 8.75 5.40 -15.60
CA GLY A 202 8.51 6.44 -16.59
C GLY A 202 7.20 7.22 -16.41
N VAL A 203 7.03 8.29 -17.18
CA VAL A 203 5.92 9.26 -17.03
C VAL A 203 4.55 8.63 -17.21
N HIS A 204 4.46 7.56 -18.01
CA HIS A 204 3.23 6.82 -18.31
C HIS A 204 3.14 5.50 -17.53
N ALA A 205 3.88 5.36 -16.42
CA ALA A 205 3.97 4.10 -15.68
C ALA A 205 2.60 3.58 -15.24
N THR A 206 1.73 4.41 -14.68
CA THR A 206 0.39 3.99 -14.24
C THR A 206 -0.43 3.38 -15.38
N HIS A 207 -0.45 4.01 -16.55
CA HIS A 207 -1.10 3.46 -17.74
C HIS A 207 -0.45 2.14 -18.18
N ASN A 208 0.86 2.15 -18.39
CA ASN A 208 1.58 0.98 -18.88
C ASN A 208 1.51 -0.20 -17.92
N ASN A 209 1.54 0.07 -16.61
CA ASN A 209 1.42 -0.96 -15.60
C ASN A 209 0.04 -1.62 -15.63
N THR A 210 -1.03 -0.84 -15.78
CA THR A 210 -2.40 -1.36 -15.88
C THR A 210 -2.59 -2.25 -17.12
N VAL A 211 -2.12 -1.78 -18.28
CA VAL A 211 -2.18 -2.56 -19.53
C VAL A 211 -1.41 -3.88 -19.38
N ASN A 212 -0.20 -3.83 -18.84
CA ASN A 212 0.65 -5.02 -18.72
C ASN A 212 0.22 -5.97 -17.58
N ALA A 213 -0.39 -5.46 -16.52
CA ALA A 213 -0.89 -6.29 -15.42
C ALA A 213 -2.18 -7.03 -15.79
N GLY A 214 -3.00 -6.46 -16.69
CA GLY A 214 -4.30 -7.01 -17.03
C GLY A 214 -5.37 -6.87 -15.93
N VAL A 215 -5.01 -6.24 -14.80
CA VAL A 215 -5.86 -5.95 -13.63
C VAL A 215 -5.59 -4.53 -13.15
N SER A 216 -6.40 -4.02 -12.22
CA SER A 216 -6.06 -2.77 -11.53
C SER A 216 -4.77 -2.96 -10.74
N ILE A 217 -3.86 -2.00 -10.84
CA ILE A 217 -2.55 -2.08 -10.19
C ILE A 217 -2.22 -0.81 -9.42
N VAL A 218 -1.80 -0.98 -8.17
CA VAL A 218 -1.34 0.10 -7.30
C VAL A 218 0.16 -0.05 -7.08
N THR A 219 0.90 0.99 -7.42
CA THR A 219 2.36 1.05 -7.28
C THR A 219 2.78 2.25 -6.45
N GLY A 220 3.98 2.22 -5.90
CA GLY A 220 4.74 3.35 -5.36
C GLY A 220 5.95 3.66 -6.25
N HIS A 221 7.10 3.95 -5.61
CA HIS A 221 8.42 4.07 -6.22
C HIS A 221 8.65 5.32 -7.10
N LEU A 222 7.65 5.81 -7.81
CA LEU A 222 7.79 6.98 -8.70
C LEU A 222 7.31 8.28 -8.06
N HIS A 223 6.72 8.21 -6.88
CA HIS A 223 6.25 9.34 -6.06
C HIS A 223 5.28 10.28 -6.79
N SER A 224 4.58 9.84 -7.84
CA SER A 224 3.88 10.76 -8.74
C SER A 224 2.40 11.00 -8.38
N LEU A 225 1.86 10.31 -7.39
CA LEU A 225 0.50 10.41 -6.86
C LEU A 225 -0.55 10.67 -7.94
N LYS A 226 -1.00 9.62 -8.60
CA LYS A 226 -1.99 9.74 -9.68
C LYS A 226 -2.81 8.48 -9.90
N VAL A 227 -3.99 8.66 -10.51
CA VAL A 227 -4.86 7.60 -11.02
C VAL A 227 -4.96 7.73 -12.53
N THR A 228 -4.82 6.61 -13.23
CA THR A 228 -5.04 6.51 -14.68
C THR A 228 -6.06 5.42 -14.95
N PRO A 229 -7.27 5.77 -15.43
CA PRO A 229 -8.24 4.77 -15.85
C PRO A 229 -7.82 4.12 -17.17
N PHE A 230 -8.16 2.86 -17.33
CA PHE A 230 -7.99 2.11 -18.57
C PHE A 230 -9.23 1.25 -18.81
N ASN A 231 -9.73 1.23 -20.03
CA ASN A 231 -10.89 0.46 -20.42
C ASN A 231 -10.61 -0.31 -21.73
N ASP A 232 -10.97 -1.57 -21.74
CA ASP A 232 -10.96 -2.43 -22.92
C ASP A 232 -12.12 -3.42 -22.86
N TYR A 233 -12.13 -4.42 -23.73
CA TYR A 233 -13.17 -5.46 -23.74
C TYR A 233 -13.25 -6.31 -22.46
N ASN A 234 -12.23 -6.25 -21.58
CA ASN A 234 -12.23 -6.94 -20.29
C ASN A 234 -12.76 -6.05 -19.15
N GLY A 235 -13.15 -4.80 -19.44
CA GLY A 235 -13.72 -3.87 -18.48
C GLY A 235 -12.79 -2.76 -18.01
N ILE A 236 -13.23 -2.03 -17.00
CA ILE A 236 -12.53 -0.86 -16.44
C ILE A 236 -11.50 -1.34 -15.42
N ARG A 237 -10.31 -0.78 -15.50
CA ARG A 237 -9.19 -0.99 -14.57
C ARG A 237 -8.51 0.33 -14.26
N TYR A 238 -7.75 0.37 -13.17
CA TYR A 238 -7.06 1.57 -12.72
C TYR A 238 -5.57 1.29 -12.48
N GLY A 239 -4.72 2.16 -13.00
CA GLY A 239 -3.33 2.28 -12.58
C GLY A 239 -3.21 3.38 -11.56
N VAL A 240 -2.65 3.07 -10.39
CA VAL A 240 -2.49 4.03 -9.29
C VAL A 240 -1.02 4.11 -8.93
N ASP A 241 -0.54 5.32 -8.72
CA ASP A 241 0.72 5.62 -8.03
C ASP A 241 0.38 6.33 -6.72
N THR A 242 0.87 5.79 -5.62
CA THR A 242 0.51 6.26 -4.27
C THR A 242 1.25 7.52 -3.83
N GLY A 243 2.14 8.05 -4.65
CA GLY A 243 2.97 9.20 -4.27
C GLY A 243 4.02 8.82 -3.23
N THR A 244 4.29 9.73 -2.32
CA THR A 244 5.22 9.53 -1.19
C THR A 244 4.62 10.07 0.10
N LEU A 245 4.90 9.46 1.26
CA LEU A 245 4.58 10.08 2.56
C LEU A 245 5.65 11.08 3.00
N ALA A 246 6.83 11.09 2.38
CA ALA A 246 7.86 12.08 2.68
C ALA A 246 7.47 13.47 2.15
N GLU A 247 8.10 14.51 2.67
CA GLU A 247 8.02 15.85 2.09
C GLU A 247 8.84 15.88 0.81
N THR A 248 8.27 16.44 -0.28
CA THR A 248 8.90 16.42 -1.61
C THR A 248 10.16 17.29 -1.70
N ASP A 249 10.36 18.19 -0.76
CA ASP A 249 11.55 19.00 -0.53
C ASP A 249 12.41 18.50 0.62
N GLY A 250 12.12 17.31 1.13
CA GLY A 250 12.84 16.70 2.25
C GLY A 250 14.25 16.23 1.87
N PRO A 251 15.09 15.98 2.88
CA PRO A 251 16.48 15.58 2.66
C PRO A 251 16.61 14.23 1.93
N GLN A 252 15.57 13.41 1.93
CA GLN A 252 15.51 12.14 1.19
C GLN A 252 15.60 12.33 -0.33
N PHE A 253 15.27 13.53 -0.84
CA PHE A 253 15.20 13.85 -2.27
C PHE A 253 16.30 14.79 -2.75
N THR A 254 17.35 15.00 -1.97
CA THR A 254 18.49 15.86 -2.35
C THR A 254 19.20 15.43 -3.64
N TYR A 255 19.03 14.18 -4.05
CA TYR A 255 19.51 13.69 -5.34
C TYR A 255 18.84 14.36 -6.56
N ALA A 256 17.70 14.99 -6.37
CA ALA A 256 17.04 15.76 -7.43
C ALA A 256 17.73 17.11 -7.68
N GLU A 257 18.65 17.53 -6.77
CA GLU A 257 19.34 18.81 -6.84
C GLU A 257 18.33 19.98 -6.95
N ILE A 258 18.50 20.86 -7.94
CA ILE A 258 17.60 21.97 -8.24
C ILE A 258 16.54 21.61 -9.30
N ASN A 259 16.54 20.37 -9.80
CA ASN A 259 15.62 19.99 -10.85
C ASN A 259 14.19 19.81 -10.29
N PRO A 260 13.17 20.39 -10.94
CA PRO A 260 11.80 20.17 -10.51
C PRO A 260 11.42 18.68 -10.67
N SER A 261 11.09 18.03 -9.57
CA SER A 261 10.59 16.66 -9.58
C SER A 261 9.07 16.64 -9.77
N ASN A 262 8.54 15.55 -10.31
CA ASN A 262 7.10 15.32 -10.38
C ASN A 262 6.58 14.56 -9.14
N HIS A 263 7.28 14.69 -8.02
CA HIS A 263 6.90 14.05 -6.76
C HIS A 263 5.68 14.76 -6.15
N ARG A 264 4.82 13.97 -5.51
CA ARG A 264 3.63 14.46 -4.81
C ARG A 264 3.50 13.72 -3.48
N SER A 265 3.36 14.52 -2.41
CA SER A 265 3.17 13.98 -1.08
C SER A 265 1.71 13.61 -0.85
N GLY A 266 1.45 12.36 -0.47
CA GLY A 266 0.10 11.83 -0.30
C GLY A 266 0.05 10.30 -0.29
N PHE A 267 -1.16 9.75 -0.44
CA PHE A 267 -1.44 8.32 -0.46
C PHE A 267 -2.77 8.00 -1.14
N ALA A 268 -3.08 6.71 -1.33
CA ALA A 268 -4.31 6.27 -1.98
C ALA A 268 -5.31 5.64 -1.00
N VAL A 269 -6.60 5.92 -1.24
CA VAL A 269 -7.75 5.29 -0.57
C VAL A 269 -8.52 4.47 -1.60
N LEU A 270 -8.57 3.17 -1.39
CA LEU A 270 -9.24 2.22 -2.26
C LEU A 270 -10.54 1.77 -1.60
N ASN A 271 -11.66 2.08 -2.23
CA ASN A 271 -12.96 1.64 -1.78
C ASN A 271 -13.43 0.45 -2.63
N LEU A 272 -13.83 -0.61 -1.96
CA LEU A 272 -14.30 -1.85 -2.57
C LEU A 272 -15.79 -2.02 -2.33
N PHE A 273 -16.51 -2.43 -3.36
CA PHE A 273 -17.93 -2.72 -3.31
C PHE A 273 -18.25 -3.99 -4.11
N ASN A 274 -18.79 -5.00 -3.47
CA ASN A 274 -19.04 -6.33 -4.06
C ASN A 274 -17.80 -6.94 -4.74
N GLY A 275 -16.60 -6.74 -4.16
CA GLY A 275 -15.33 -7.22 -4.72
C GLY A 275 -14.77 -6.37 -5.86
N GLN A 276 -15.45 -5.32 -6.27
CA GLN A 276 -14.99 -4.42 -7.32
C GLN A 276 -14.33 -3.17 -6.73
N LEU A 277 -13.24 -2.73 -7.33
CA LEU A 277 -12.61 -1.45 -6.99
C LEU A 277 -13.45 -0.32 -7.58
N LEU A 278 -13.91 0.57 -6.70
CA LEU A 278 -14.48 1.86 -7.11
C LEU A 278 -13.37 2.77 -7.62
N TRP A 279 -13.73 3.97 -8.11
CA TRP A 279 -12.72 4.94 -8.52
C TRP A 279 -11.73 5.21 -7.38
N PRO A 280 -10.42 4.94 -7.55
CA PRO A 280 -9.43 5.18 -6.50
C PRO A 280 -9.34 6.64 -6.14
N GLU A 281 -9.33 6.95 -4.85
CA GLU A 281 -9.25 8.29 -4.34
C GLU A 281 -7.83 8.57 -3.85
N LEU A 282 -7.38 9.81 -3.99
CA LEU A 282 -6.07 10.26 -3.55
C LEU A 282 -6.21 11.31 -2.46
N VAL A 283 -5.45 11.15 -1.39
CA VAL A 283 -5.23 12.20 -0.39
C VAL A 283 -3.92 12.89 -0.73
N HIS A 284 -3.95 14.19 -0.91
CA HIS A 284 -2.82 14.99 -1.35
C HIS A 284 -2.47 16.05 -0.29
N LYS A 285 -1.18 16.20 0.02
CA LYS A 285 -0.71 17.36 0.82
C LYS A 285 -1.02 18.64 0.06
N PHE A 286 -1.71 19.56 0.69
CA PHE A 286 -2.03 20.91 0.15
C PHE A 286 -1.01 21.94 0.65
N GLU A 287 -0.99 22.19 1.95
CA GLU A 287 -0.02 23.05 2.63
C GLU A 287 0.50 22.34 3.88
N GLU A 288 1.32 23.01 4.68
CA GLU A 288 1.76 22.48 5.97
C GLU A 288 0.55 22.21 6.88
N ASN A 289 0.47 21.00 7.44
CA ASN A 289 -0.66 20.50 8.24
C ASN A 289 -2.02 20.49 7.53
N GLN A 290 -2.05 20.61 6.22
CA GLN A 290 -3.29 20.59 5.43
C GLN A 290 -3.22 19.58 4.31
N ILE A 291 -4.27 18.75 4.21
CA ILE A 291 -4.46 17.81 3.11
C ILE A 291 -5.69 18.20 2.29
N GLN A 292 -5.66 17.84 1.01
CA GLN A 292 -6.82 17.94 0.13
C GLN A 292 -7.42 16.55 -0.10
N PHE A 293 -8.71 16.42 0.12
CA PHE A 293 -9.46 15.19 -0.15
C PHE A 293 -10.91 15.51 -0.53
N ARG A 294 -11.44 14.91 -1.59
CA ARG A 294 -12.81 15.08 -2.10
C ARG A 294 -13.23 16.53 -2.30
N GLY A 295 -12.31 17.40 -2.69
CA GLY A 295 -12.57 18.82 -2.91
C GLY A 295 -12.54 19.69 -1.66
N GLU A 296 -12.26 19.11 -0.50
CA GLU A 296 -12.13 19.81 0.78
C GLU A 296 -10.66 19.93 1.20
N VAL A 297 -10.34 20.99 1.91
CA VAL A 297 -9.06 21.17 2.61
C VAL A 297 -9.28 20.83 4.08
N ILE A 298 -8.53 19.88 4.59
CA ILE A 298 -8.68 19.32 5.93
C ILE A 298 -7.43 19.64 6.74
N ASP A 299 -7.59 20.26 7.91
CA ASP A 299 -6.50 20.48 8.86
C ASP A 299 -6.19 19.18 9.61
N VAL A 300 -4.93 18.78 9.57
CA VAL A 300 -4.39 17.57 10.21
C VAL A 300 -3.32 17.90 11.25
N GLY A 301 -3.22 19.16 11.67
CA GLY A 301 -2.21 19.60 12.63
C GLY A 301 -2.32 18.97 14.01
N ALA A 302 -3.48 18.43 14.36
CA ALA A 302 -3.71 17.73 15.63
C ALA A 302 -3.23 16.27 15.66
N PHE A 303 -2.84 15.72 14.49
CA PHE A 303 -2.37 14.33 14.33
C PHE A 303 -0.86 14.18 14.43
#